data_c7296a3e5942cfad008ae7b58bdc0142
#
_entry.id   c7296a3e5942cfad008ae7b58bdc0142
#
_cell.length_a   1.000
_cell.length_b   1.000
_cell.length_c   1.000
_cell.angle_alpha   90.00
_cell.angle_beta   90.00
_cell.angle_gamma   90.00
#
_symmetry.space_group_name_H-M   'P 1'
#
loop_
_entity.id
_entity.type
_entity.pdbx_description
1 polymer ?
#
loop_
_entity_poly.entity_id
_entity_poly.type
_entity_poly.pdbx_seq_one_letter_code
_entity_poly.pdbx_strand_id
1 'polypeptide(L)'
;MGDGSYIFANPTACHQIAEALHLPVITCVLNNEEWGAVRHSVTGLYPDGYAAKANTMPLTALTPSPDFTKTAQASRAHVETVVDGKDLPAALDRAIEVATKERRQVLLDIKIDSEKT
;
A
#
# COMPACT_ATOMS: atom_id res chain seq x y z
N MET A 1 1.57 5.58 2.19
CA MET A 1 1.30 5.78 0.75
C MET A 1 0.16 4.89 0.29
N GLY A 2 -0.52 5.21 -0.82
CA GLY A 2 -1.51 4.32 -1.42
C GLY A 2 -0.85 3.13 -2.13
N ASP A 3 -1.61 2.08 -2.33
CA ASP A 3 -1.16 0.85 -3.00
C ASP A 3 -0.69 1.08 -4.45
N GLY A 4 -1.40 1.92 -5.20
CA GLY A 4 -0.98 2.30 -6.55
C GLY A 4 0.38 2.98 -6.56
N SER A 5 0.61 3.92 -5.66
CA SER A 5 1.91 4.60 -5.52
C SER A 5 3.01 3.63 -5.12
N TYR A 6 2.70 2.66 -4.26
CA TYR A 6 3.65 1.63 -3.85
C TYR A 6 4.07 0.76 -5.05
N ILE A 7 3.11 0.27 -5.83
CA ILE A 7 3.42 -0.52 -7.03
C ILE A 7 4.25 0.29 -8.02
N PHE A 8 3.88 1.55 -8.24
CA PHE A 8 4.55 2.42 -9.20
C PHE A 8 6.00 2.77 -8.81
N ALA A 9 6.29 2.79 -7.50
CA ALA A 9 7.60 3.18 -6.99
C ALA A 9 8.73 2.15 -7.23
N ASN A 10 8.47 1.04 -7.90
CA ASN A 10 9.40 -0.09 -8.01
C ASN A 10 9.86 -0.60 -6.64
N PRO A 11 8.94 -1.15 -5.84
CA PRO A 11 9.20 -1.49 -4.45
C PRO A 11 10.30 -2.52 -4.26
N THR A 12 10.48 -3.43 -5.20
CA THR A 12 11.56 -4.44 -5.14
C THR A 12 12.92 -3.77 -5.00
N ALA A 13 13.21 -2.76 -5.80
CA ALA A 13 14.47 -2.02 -5.74
C ALA A 13 14.57 -1.20 -4.44
N CYS A 14 13.50 -0.55 -4.03
CA CYS A 14 13.48 0.24 -2.80
C CYS A 14 13.75 -0.62 -1.56
N HIS A 15 13.12 -1.77 -1.47
CA HIS A 15 13.34 -2.70 -0.35
C HIS A 15 14.77 -3.27 -0.35
N GLN A 16 15.32 -3.56 -1.52
CA GLN A 16 16.69 -4.04 -1.62
C GLN A 16 17.70 -2.99 -1.11
N ILE A 17 17.50 -1.73 -1.47
CA ILE A 17 18.35 -0.62 -0.98
C ILE A 17 18.21 -0.47 0.53
N ALA A 18 16.99 -0.53 1.06
CA ALA A 18 16.75 -0.42 2.50
C ALA A 18 17.43 -1.55 3.29
N GLU A 19 17.45 -2.76 2.76
CA GLU A 19 18.20 -3.86 3.36
C GLU A 19 19.69 -3.61 3.31
N ALA A 20 20.22 -3.28 2.14
CA ALA A 20 21.67 -3.10 1.93
C ALA A 20 22.25 -2.00 2.83
N LEU A 21 21.50 -0.95 3.09
CA LEU A 21 21.94 0.19 3.89
C LEU A 21 21.43 0.17 5.33
N HIS A 22 20.74 -0.90 5.76
CA HIS A 22 20.14 -1.02 7.09
C HIS A 22 19.26 0.18 7.47
N LEU A 23 18.38 0.60 6.54
CA LEU A 23 17.52 1.75 6.76
C LEU A 23 16.28 1.36 7.58
N PRO A 24 16.04 2.01 8.71
CA PRO A 24 14.89 1.73 9.56
C PRO A 24 13.62 2.43 9.05
N VAL A 25 13.22 2.12 7.82
CA VAL A 25 12.06 2.73 7.18
C VAL A 25 10.81 1.94 7.52
N ILE A 26 9.75 2.63 7.91
CA ILE A 26 8.42 2.06 8.09
C ILE A 26 7.56 2.52 6.92
N THR A 27 7.15 1.57 6.09
CA THR A 27 6.27 1.82 4.95
C THR A 27 4.86 1.36 5.29
N CYS A 28 3.93 2.32 5.40
CA CYS A 28 2.51 2.04 5.56
C CYS A 28 1.83 2.13 4.19
N VAL A 29 1.36 1.01 3.67
CA VAL A 29 0.62 0.98 2.41
C VAL A 29 -0.87 0.97 2.73
N LEU A 30 -1.57 2.03 2.32
CA LEU A 30 -3.03 2.12 2.42
C LEU A 30 -3.61 1.42 1.20
N ASN A 31 -4.07 0.21 1.39
CA ASN A 31 -4.43 -0.69 0.31
C ASN A 31 -5.96 -0.78 0.15
N ASN A 32 -6.48 -0.08 -0.83
CA ASN A 32 -7.89 -0.14 -1.24
C ASN A 32 -8.10 -0.91 -2.56
N GLU A 33 -7.04 -1.54 -3.07
CA GLU A 33 -7.05 -2.33 -4.31
C GLU A 33 -7.45 -1.53 -5.54
N GLU A 34 -7.13 -0.22 -5.57
CA GLU A 34 -7.42 0.60 -6.75
C GLU A 34 -6.49 1.81 -6.91
N TRP A 35 -6.39 2.28 -8.13
CA TRP A 35 -5.82 3.59 -8.47
C TRP A 35 -6.85 4.69 -8.17
N GLY A 36 -7.11 4.96 -6.88
CA GLY A 36 -8.18 5.85 -6.45
C GLY A 36 -8.05 7.28 -7.01
N ALA A 37 -6.86 7.85 -7.03
CA ALA A 37 -6.63 9.18 -7.59
C ALA A 37 -6.95 9.24 -9.08
N VAL A 38 -6.65 8.19 -9.83
CA VAL A 38 -7.00 8.09 -11.25
C VAL A 38 -8.51 8.03 -11.43
N ARG A 39 -9.19 7.22 -10.63
CA ARG A 39 -10.65 7.14 -10.64
C ARG A 39 -11.29 8.50 -10.35
N HIS A 40 -10.82 9.20 -9.31
CA HIS A 40 -11.33 10.54 -8.97
C HIS A 40 -11.09 11.54 -10.10
N SER A 41 -9.97 11.47 -10.78
CA SER A 41 -9.67 12.34 -11.92
C SER A 41 -10.66 12.13 -13.06
N VAL A 42 -11.01 10.88 -13.37
CA VAL A 42 -12.00 10.58 -14.42
C VAL A 42 -13.38 11.07 -14.03
N THR A 43 -13.85 10.79 -12.81
CA THR A 43 -15.18 11.23 -12.36
C THR A 43 -15.27 12.74 -12.20
N GLY A 44 -14.19 13.39 -11.83
CA GLY A 44 -14.15 14.85 -11.70
C GLY A 44 -14.24 15.57 -13.05
N LEU A 45 -13.59 15.04 -14.09
CA LEU A 45 -13.62 15.62 -15.43
C LEU A 45 -14.86 15.21 -16.23
N TYR A 46 -15.33 14.00 -16.04
CA TYR A 46 -16.46 13.40 -16.79
C TYR A 46 -17.48 12.77 -15.84
N PRO A 47 -18.17 13.58 -15.01
CA PRO A 47 -19.09 13.03 -14.00
C PRO A 47 -20.28 12.28 -14.63
N ASP A 48 -20.66 12.64 -15.85
CA ASP A 48 -21.74 12.00 -16.61
C ASP A 48 -21.23 11.05 -17.70
N GLY A 49 -19.93 10.75 -17.69
CA GLY A 49 -19.30 9.86 -18.66
C GLY A 49 -19.71 8.41 -18.49
N TYR A 50 -19.41 7.60 -19.49
CA TYR A 50 -19.74 6.16 -19.47
C TYR A 50 -19.10 5.43 -18.29
N ALA A 51 -17.86 5.72 -17.96
CA ALA A 51 -17.16 5.10 -16.85
C ALA A 51 -17.81 5.41 -15.50
N ALA A 52 -18.22 6.67 -15.30
CA ALA A 52 -18.90 7.10 -14.08
C ALA A 52 -20.27 6.43 -13.93
N LYS A 53 -21.06 6.38 -15.02
CA LYS A 53 -22.40 5.78 -15.03
C LYS A 53 -22.36 4.27 -14.81
N ALA A 54 -21.42 3.59 -15.42
CA ALA A 54 -21.24 2.15 -15.27
C ALA A 54 -20.60 1.79 -13.92
N ASN A 55 -20.05 2.76 -13.21
CA ASN A 55 -19.24 2.56 -11.99
C ASN A 55 -18.11 1.53 -12.18
N THR A 56 -17.63 1.40 -13.41
CA THR A 56 -16.51 0.57 -13.79
C THR A 56 -15.51 1.43 -14.56
N MET A 57 -14.27 1.44 -14.07
CA MET A 57 -13.21 2.18 -14.75
C MET A 57 -12.11 1.21 -15.12
N PRO A 58 -12.01 0.85 -16.40
CA PRO A 58 -10.93 -0.02 -16.83
C PRO A 58 -9.57 0.50 -16.39
N LEU A 59 -8.69 -0.41 -15.97
CA LEU A 59 -7.32 -0.12 -15.57
C LEU A 59 -7.17 0.66 -14.25
N THR A 60 -8.23 0.91 -13.51
CA THR A 60 -8.13 1.51 -12.16
C THR A 60 -8.21 0.48 -11.05
N ALA A 61 -8.78 -0.68 -11.29
CA ALA A 61 -8.81 -1.77 -10.32
C ALA A 61 -7.44 -2.45 -10.21
N LEU A 62 -7.01 -2.71 -8.98
CA LEU A 62 -5.78 -3.45 -8.67
C LEU A 62 -6.10 -4.82 -8.06
N THR A 63 -7.28 -5.36 -8.36
CA THR A 63 -7.71 -6.71 -7.94
C THR A 63 -7.40 -7.74 -9.01
N PRO A 64 -6.92 -8.93 -8.62
CA PRO A 64 -6.54 -9.30 -7.25
C PRO A 64 -5.28 -8.55 -6.82
N SER A 65 -5.30 -8.01 -5.59
CA SER A 65 -4.15 -7.26 -5.06
C SER A 65 -2.95 -8.18 -4.91
N PRO A 66 -1.75 -7.74 -5.36
CA PRO A 66 -0.53 -8.45 -5.02
C PRO A 66 -0.35 -8.51 -3.50
N ASP A 67 0.27 -9.56 -3.02
CA ASP A 67 0.67 -9.62 -1.61
C ASP A 67 1.94 -8.80 -1.40
N PHE A 68 1.79 -7.56 -0.95
CA PHE A 68 2.90 -6.64 -0.74
C PHE A 68 3.85 -7.09 0.36
N THR A 69 3.37 -7.90 1.30
CA THR A 69 4.23 -8.45 2.35
C THR A 69 5.31 -9.35 1.74
N LYS A 70 4.98 -10.12 0.71
CA LYS A 70 5.97 -10.96 0.02
C LYS A 70 6.98 -10.14 -0.76
N THR A 71 6.57 -9.04 -1.36
CA THR A 71 7.49 -8.12 -2.05
C THR A 71 8.53 -7.57 -1.08
N ALA A 72 8.11 -7.14 0.10
CA ALA A 72 9.01 -6.63 1.13
C ALA A 72 9.84 -7.74 1.78
N GLN A 73 9.27 -8.93 1.98
CA GLN A 73 9.98 -10.09 2.57
C GLN A 73 11.09 -10.61 1.65
N ALA A 74 11.00 -10.37 0.34
CA ALA A 74 12.10 -10.70 -0.56
C ALA A 74 13.42 -10.01 -0.14
N SER A 75 13.33 -8.87 0.54
CA SER A 75 14.47 -8.15 1.14
C SER A 75 14.42 -8.18 2.68
N ARG A 76 13.86 -9.20 3.27
CA ARG A 76 13.87 -9.51 4.70
C ARG A 76 13.28 -8.42 5.59
N ALA A 77 12.32 -7.66 5.07
CA ALA A 77 11.56 -6.71 5.87
C ALA A 77 10.71 -7.43 6.93
N HIS A 78 10.50 -6.76 8.05
CA HIS A 78 9.41 -7.14 8.96
C HIS A 78 8.09 -6.71 8.34
N VAL A 79 7.12 -7.61 8.25
CA VAL A 79 5.86 -7.34 7.56
C VAL A 79 4.66 -7.74 8.40
N GLU A 80 3.60 -6.96 8.28
CA GLU A 80 2.29 -7.29 8.87
C GLU A 80 1.18 -6.80 7.94
N THR A 81 0.07 -7.53 7.95
CA THR A 81 -1.16 -7.10 7.29
C THR A 81 -2.16 -6.69 8.37
N VAL A 82 -2.69 -5.48 8.25
CA VAL A 82 -3.71 -4.94 9.16
C VAL A 82 -5.04 -4.88 8.44
N VAL A 83 -6.00 -5.68 8.89
CA VAL A 83 -7.35 -5.75 8.30
C VAL A 83 -8.35 -4.93 9.12
N ASP A 84 -8.21 -4.93 10.43
CA ASP A 84 -9.08 -4.20 11.35
C ASP A 84 -8.32 -3.00 11.94
N GLY A 85 -8.91 -1.82 11.84
CA GLY A 85 -8.28 -0.59 12.33
C GLY A 85 -7.92 -0.61 13.81
N LYS A 86 -8.62 -1.40 14.62
CA LYS A 86 -8.31 -1.54 16.06
C LYS A 86 -6.93 -2.18 16.31
N ASP A 87 -6.42 -2.95 15.35
CA ASP A 87 -5.13 -3.64 15.44
C ASP A 87 -3.96 -2.74 14.99
N LEU A 88 -4.26 -1.60 14.37
CA LEU A 88 -3.23 -0.71 13.82
C LEU A 88 -2.30 -0.13 14.88
N PRO A 89 -2.76 0.38 16.04
CA PRO A 89 -1.85 0.93 17.05
C PRO A 89 -0.80 -0.09 17.51
N ALA A 90 -1.19 -1.32 17.77
CA ALA A 90 -0.26 -2.37 18.19
C ALA A 90 0.73 -2.75 17.07
N ALA A 91 0.26 -2.78 15.82
CA ALA A 91 1.13 -3.03 14.67
C ALA A 91 2.17 -1.91 14.48
N LEU A 92 1.77 -0.66 14.68
CA LEU A 92 2.68 0.49 14.63
C LEU A 92 3.71 0.43 15.76
N ASP A 93 3.33 0.05 16.97
CA ASP A 93 4.26 -0.10 18.08
C ASP A 93 5.31 -1.17 17.78
N ARG A 94 4.91 -2.31 17.23
CA ARG A 94 5.84 -3.37 16.80
C ARG A 94 6.75 -2.89 15.67
N ALA A 95 6.21 -2.15 14.71
CA ALA A 95 6.98 -1.59 13.61
C ALA A 95 8.08 -0.64 14.10
N ILE A 96 7.75 0.25 15.02
CA ILE A 96 8.69 1.20 15.62
C ILE A 96 9.77 0.44 16.40
N GLU A 97 9.39 -0.58 17.15
CA GLU A 97 10.33 -1.39 17.91
C GLU A 97 11.34 -2.09 16.99
N VAL A 98 10.88 -2.75 15.93
CA VAL A 98 11.74 -3.43 14.96
C VAL A 98 12.66 -2.43 14.26
N ALA A 99 12.12 -1.33 13.78
CA ALA A 99 12.90 -0.31 13.08
C ALA A 99 13.97 0.30 13.98
N THR A 100 13.64 0.57 15.24
CA THR A 100 14.55 1.21 16.20
C THR A 100 15.61 0.24 16.71
N LYS A 101 15.23 -0.97 17.13
CA LYS A 101 16.13 -1.92 17.77
C LYS A 101 16.95 -2.74 16.78
N GLU A 102 16.34 -3.13 15.66
CA GLU A 102 16.98 -3.99 14.67
C GLU A 102 17.54 -3.22 13.46
N ARG A 103 17.27 -1.91 13.37
CA ARG A 103 17.57 -1.08 12.19
C ARG A 103 17.12 -1.77 10.89
N ARG A 104 15.92 -2.29 10.95
CA ARG A 104 15.33 -3.10 9.89
C ARG A 104 14.10 -2.40 9.35
N GLN A 105 13.93 -2.44 8.03
CA GLN A 105 12.74 -1.92 7.39
C GLN A 105 11.49 -2.72 7.75
N VAL A 106 10.37 -2.04 7.77
CA VAL A 106 9.05 -2.60 8.08
C VAL A 106 8.07 -2.21 6.99
N LEU A 107 7.21 -3.15 6.59
CA LEU A 107 6.06 -2.86 5.74
C LEU A 107 4.78 -3.27 6.46
N LEU A 108 3.84 -2.35 6.56
CA LEU A 108 2.47 -2.61 7.00
C LEU A 108 1.53 -2.49 5.81
N ASP A 109 0.91 -3.58 5.41
CA ASP A 109 -0.16 -3.59 4.41
C ASP A 109 -1.49 -3.38 5.13
N ILE A 110 -2.01 -2.15 5.06
CA ILE A 110 -3.19 -1.72 5.80
C ILE A 110 -4.38 -1.74 4.84
N LYS A 111 -5.30 -2.68 5.05
CA LYS A 111 -6.50 -2.77 4.24
C LYS A 111 -7.46 -1.65 4.59
N ILE A 112 -7.89 -0.91 3.59
CA ILE A 112 -8.87 0.16 3.74
C ILE A 112 -9.99 -0.04 2.71
N ASP A 113 -11.14 0.54 3.00
CA ASP A 113 -12.25 0.51 2.05
C ASP A 113 -11.98 1.43 0.86
N SER A 114 -12.43 1.01 -0.32
CA SER A 114 -12.45 1.89 -1.47
C SER A 114 -13.62 2.87 -1.34
N GLU A 115 -13.39 4.13 -1.67
CA GLU A 115 -14.48 5.09 -1.79
C GLU A 115 -15.33 4.74 -3.02
N LYS A 116 -16.44 4.10 -2.78
CA LYS A 116 -17.44 3.84 -3.82
C LYS A 116 -18.34 5.05 -3.92
N THR A 117 -17.96 5.94 -4.76
CA THR A 117 -18.85 7.06 -5.14
C THR A 117 -19.50 6.77 -6.47
#